data_8a3cd84b36b8593adf30ed30d98ae520
#
_entry.id   8a3cd84b36b8593adf30ed30d98ae520
#
_cell.length_a   1.000
_cell.length_b   1.000
_cell.length_c   1.000
_cell.angle_alpha   90.00
_cell.angle_beta   90.00
_cell.angle_gamma   90.00
#
_symmetry.space_group_name_H-M   'P 1'
#
loop_
_entity.id
_entity.type
_entity.pdbx_description
1 polymer ?
#
loop_
_entity_poly.entity_id
_entity_poly.type
_entity_poly.pdbx_seq_one_letter_code
_entity_poly.pdbx_strand_id
1 'polypeptide(L)'
;MEPSRLQLQTYHLGAVSIVPHADAEATPLGQYADFSNVEFSSEVSIQQRPQMDGDGKDQHGLRLKLRVKRGESKAFPYDIEVDVLGVFDTGAIAENDRVPFLLVNGASMLYGALREVLLGITYRCMHGPVMLPSVHFVRLEKDYLASRAVTPDNNKASRRRAKAALTPPPPPTPAYTPPEAG
;
A
#
# COMPACT_ATOMS: atom_id res chain seq x y z
N MET A 1 1.73 -5.23 29.52
CA MET A 1 1.93 -5.05 28.07
C MET A 1 1.04 -3.92 27.62
N GLU A 2 1.58 -2.96 26.88
CA GLU A 2 0.78 -1.90 26.26
C GLU A 2 0.43 -2.31 24.82
N PRO A 3 -0.81 -2.05 24.36
CA PRO A 3 -1.18 -2.31 22.98
C PRO A 3 -0.39 -1.40 22.02
N SER A 4 -0.12 -1.88 20.82
CA SER A 4 0.52 -1.08 19.77
C SER A 4 -0.37 0.13 19.42
N ARG A 5 0.24 1.27 19.08
CA ARG A 5 -0.46 2.46 18.59
C ARG A 5 -1.13 2.25 17.23
N LEU A 6 -0.64 1.29 16.44
CA LEU A 6 -1.25 0.86 15.20
C LEU A 6 -1.99 -0.45 15.46
N GLN A 7 -3.28 -0.49 15.14
CA GLN A 7 -4.12 -1.67 15.30
C GLN A 7 -4.64 -2.13 13.93
N LEU A 8 -4.35 -3.39 13.58
CA LEU A 8 -4.99 -4.04 12.43
C LEU A 8 -6.42 -4.43 12.82
N GLN A 9 -7.41 -3.78 12.22
CA GLN A 9 -8.83 -4.05 12.49
C GLN A 9 -9.32 -5.29 11.74
N THR A 10 -8.97 -5.36 10.46
CA THR A 10 -9.32 -6.49 9.59
C THR A 10 -8.38 -6.53 8.39
N TYR A 11 -8.29 -7.70 7.74
CA TYR A 11 -7.68 -7.80 6.43
C TYR A 11 -8.49 -8.71 5.51
N HIS A 12 -8.38 -8.49 4.22
CA HIS A 12 -9.07 -9.22 3.17
C HIS A 12 -8.07 -9.65 2.10
N LEU A 13 -8.14 -10.91 1.69
CA LEU A 13 -7.41 -11.40 0.54
C LEU A 13 -8.16 -10.99 -0.73
N GLY A 14 -7.53 -10.17 -1.57
CA GLY A 14 -8.09 -9.76 -2.86
C GLY A 14 -7.90 -10.86 -3.91
N ALA A 15 -6.69 -11.42 -3.97
CA ALA A 15 -6.37 -12.52 -4.85
C ALA A 15 -5.29 -13.41 -4.21
N VAL A 16 -5.38 -14.71 -4.42
CA VAL A 16 -4.35 -15.70 -4.06
C VAL A 16 -4.18 -16.64 -5.24
N SER A 17 -2.98 -16.69 -5.78
CA SER A 17 -2.59 -17.61 -6.83
C SER A 17 -1.35 -18.37 -6.38
N ILE A 18 -1.42 -19.68 -6.38
CA ILE A 18 -0.31 -20.58 -6.05
C ILE A 18 -0.27 -21.65 -7.15
N VAL A 19 0.70 -21.53 -8.02
CA VAL A 19 0.85 -22.42 -9.19
C VAL A 19 2.02 -23.35 -8.96
N PRO A 20 1.79 -24.67 -8.81
CA PRO A 20 2.86 -25.64 -8.63
C PRO A 20 3.60 -25.89 -9.95
N HIS A 21 4.89 -26.16 -9.84
CA HIS A 21 5.74 -26.61 -10.95
C HIS A 21 5.93 -28.14 -10.90
N ALA A 22 5.54 -28.83 -11.97
CA ALA A 22 5.57 -30.29 -12.02
C ALA A 22 6.99 -30.87 -11.94
N ASP A 23 8.00 -30.12 -12.33
CA ASP A 23 9.43 -30.50 -12.34
C ASP A 23 10.17 -30.02 -11.07
N ALA A 24 9.44 -29.55 -10.07
CA ALA A 24 10.04 -29.14 -8.80
C ALA A 24 10.55 -30.36 -8.02
N GLU A 25 11.68 -30.15 -7.35
CA GLU A 25 12.20 -31.13 -6.40
C GLU A 25 11.29 -31.23 -5.18
N ALA A 26 11.10 -32.44 -4.69
CA ALA A 26 10.29 -32.65 -3.49
C ALA A 26 11.00 -32.02 -2.28
N THR A 27 10.30 -31.16 -1.56
CA THR A 27 10.79 -30.64 -0.28
C THR A 27 10.82 -31.78 0.75
N PRO A 28 11.97 -32.06 1.41
CA PRO A 28 12.05 -33.11 2.40
C PRO A 28 11.05 -32.89 3.54
N LEU A 29 10.53 -33.97 4.11
CA LEU A 29 9.61 -33.92 5.25
C LEU A 29 10.23 -33.13 6.42
N GLY A 30 9.46 -32.16 6.94
CA GLY A 30 9.88 -31.31 8.06
C GLY A 30 10.77 -30.14 7.66
N GLN A 31 10.98 -29.91 6.38
CA GLN A 31 11.69 -28.73 5.86
C GLN A 31 10.73 -27.79 5.12
N TYR A 32 11.15 -26.57 4.96
CA TYR A 32 10.47 -25.57 4.11
C TYR A 32 11.21 -25.41 2.79
N ALA A 33 10.49 -24.95 1.76
CA ALA A 33 11.08 -24.69 0.46
C ALA A 33 12.22 -23.65 0.56
N ASP A 34 13.29 -23.86 -0.21
CA ASP A 34 14.44 -22.96 -0.25
C ASP A 34 14.14 -21.77 -1.19
N PHE A 35 14.45 -20.57 -0.70
CA PHE A 35 14.29 -19.31 -1.43
C PHE A 35 15.56 -18.87 -2.18
N SER A 36 16.60 -19.70 -2.25
CA SER A 36 17.81 -19.39 -3.03
C SER A 36 17.45 -19.27 -4.52
N ASN A 37 17.88 -18.17 -5.16
CA ASN A 37 17.62 -17.87 -6.57
C ASN A 37 16.12 -17.74 -6.95
N VAL A 38 15.28 -17.36 -6.01
CA VAL A 38 13.86 -17.07 -6.23
C VAL A 38 13.68 -15.56 -6.41
N GLU A 39 12.92 -15.17 -7.41
CA GLU A 39 12.54 -13.78 -7.62
C GLU A 39 11.44 -13.39 -6.63
N PHE A 40 11.78 -12.46 -5.74
CA PHE A 40 10.88 -11.97 -4.71
C PHE A 40 10.61 -10.49 -4.88
N SER A 41 9.35 -10.09 -5.04
CA SER A 41 8.95 -8.70 -5.13
C SER A 41 7.71 -8.40 -4.29
N SER A 42 7.66 -7.19 -3.73
CA SER A 42 6.50 -6.70 -3.00
C SER A 42 6.20 -5.25 -3.39
N GLU A 43 4.93 -4.93 -3.47
CA GLU A 43 4.41 -3.59 -3.71
C GLU A 43 3.47 -3.23 -2.56
N VAL A 44 3.69 -2.06 -1.96
CA VAL A 44 2.86 -1.55 -0.87
C VAL A 44 2.24 -0.23 -1.31
N SER A 45 0.94 -0.09 -1.14
CA SER A 45 0.21 1.15 -1.47
C SER A 45 -0.82 1.48 -0.40
N ILE A 46 -0.93 2.78 -0.11
CA ILE A 46 -1.95 3.29 0.82
C ILE A 46 -3.24 3.48 0.03
N GLN A 47 -4.32 2.92 0.56
CA GLN A 47 -5.67 3.11 0.04
C GLN A 47 -6.39 4.15 0.89
N GLN A 48 -6.77 5.28 0.28
CA GLN A 48 -7.66 6.21 0.95
C GLN A 48 -9.05 5.59 0.98
N ARG A 49 -9.59 5.40 2.18
CA ARG A 49 -10.98 4.96 2.30
C ARG A 49 -11.87 6.13 1.86
N PRO A 50 -12.91 5.91 1.03
CA PRO A 50 -13.95 6.91 0.84
C PRO A 50 -14.50 7.26 2.23
N GLN A 51 -14.59 8.55 2.55
CA GLN A 51 -15.22 9.01 3.78
C GLN A 51 -16.68 8.50 3.78
N MET A 52 -16.94 7.44 4.51
CA MET A 52 -18.29 7.12 4.93
C MET A 52 -18.60 8.02 6.12
N ASP A 53 -19.75 8.68 6.08
CA ASP A 53 -20.23 9.57 7.14
C ASP A 53 -20.17 8.86 8.51
N GLY A 54 -19.38 9.41 9.44
CA GLY A 54 -19.20 8.93 10.81
C GLY A 54 -17.84 8.27 11.05
N ASP A 55 -17.19 8.65 12.15
CA ASP A 55 -16.04 8.04 12.87
C ASP A 55 -14.80 7.48 12.09
N GLY A 56 -14.79 7.44 10.78
CA GLY A 56 -13.71 6.83 9.99
C GLY A 56 -12.44 7.67 9.77
N LYS A 57 -12.28 8.81 10.43
CA LYS A 57 -11.15 9.74 10.20
C LYS A 57 -9.77 9.12 10.48
N ASP A 58 -9.73 8.16 11.37
CA ASP A 58 -8.49 7.54 11.84
C ASP A 58 -8.24 6.16 11.23
N GLN A 59 -9.06 5.73 10.25
CA GLN A 59 -8.88 4.47 9.56
C GLN A 59 -8.16 4.64 8.22
N HIS A 60 -7.13 3.83 8.00
CA HIS A 60 -6.35 3.82 6.78
C HIS A 60 -6.28 2.41 6.18
N GLY A 61 -6.44 2.33 4.86
CA GLY A 61 -6.22 1.11 4.11
C GLY A 61 -4.76 0.97 3.70
N LEU A 62 -4.21 -0.23 3.79
CA LEU A 62 -2.90 -0.59 3.25
C LEU A 62 -3.05 -1.84 2.40
N ARG A 63 -2.62 -1.76 1.15
CA ARG A 63 -2.57 -2.90 0.23
C ARG A 63 -1.15 -3.38 0.09
N LEU A 64 -0.94 -4.68 0.27
CA LEU A 64 0.32 -5.36 0.03
C LEU A 64 0.10 -6.40 -1.06
N LYS A 65 0.82 -6.25 -2.16
CA LYS A 65 0.95 -7.29 -3.19
C LYS A 65 2.29 -7.98 -3.02
N LEU A 66 2.28 -9.29 -3.04
CA LEU A 66 3.45 -10.13 -2.97
C LEU A 66 3.51 -11.00 -4.21
N ARG A 67 4.66 -11.04 -4.86
CA ARG A 67 4.93 -11.95 -5.96
C ARG A 67 6.23 -12.68 -5.70
N VAL A 68 6.16 -14.00 -5.78
CA VAL A 68 7.30 -14.90 -5.67
C VAL A 68 7.31 -15.74 -6.94
N LYS A 69 8.38 -15.64 -7.73
CA LYS A 69 8.57 -16.42 -8.93
C LYS A 69 9.73 -17.37 -8.72
N ARG A 70 9.52 -18.62 -9.09
CA ARG A 70 10.53 -19.67 -8.98
C ARG A 70 11.85 -19.28 -9.68
N GLY A 71 11.79 -18.55 -10.79
CA GLY A 71 12.97 -18.28 -11.61
C GLY A 71 13.59 -19.59 -12.11
N GLU A 72 14.90 -19.75 -11.94
CA GLU A 72 15.63 -20.97 -12.31
C GLU A 72 15.76 -21.99 -11.16
N SER A 73 15.22 -21.69 -9.97
CA SER A 73 15.34 -22.57 -8.81
C SER A 73 14.41 -23.77 -8.92
N LYS A 74 14.95 -24.98 -9.00
CA LYS A 74 14.17 -26.23 -8.93
C LYS A 74 13.76 -26.59 -7.50
N ALA A 75 14.45 -26.03 -6.51
CA ALA A 75 14.16 -26.26 -5.10
C ALA A 75 12.94 -25.48 -4.60
N PHE A 76 12.49 -24.43 -5.33
CA PHE A 76 11.28 -23.69 -4.99
C PHE A 76 10.12 -24.16 -5.89
N PRO A 77 9.05 -24.76 -5.31
CA PRO A 77 8.08 -25.51 -6.09
C PRO A 77 6.90 -24.71 -6.63
N TYR A 78 6.75 -23.41 -6.33
CA TYR A 78 5.56 -22.63 -6.66
C TYR A 78 5.89 -21.29 -7.31
N ASP A 79 5.01 -20.82 -8.18
CA ASP A 79 4.81 -19.39 -8.42
C ASP A 79 3.68 -18.91 -7.53
N ILE A 80 3.91 -17.85 -6.75
CA ILE A 80 2.96 -17.32 -5.78
C ILE A 80 2.67 -15.86 -6.12
N GLU A 81 1.40 -15.50 -6.18
CA GLU A 81 0.96 -14.11 -6.26
C GLU A 81 -0.19 -13.91 -5.27
N VAL A 82 -0.02 -12.94 -4.37
CA VAL A 82 -1.02 -12.63 -3.34
C VAL A 82 -1.23 -11.13 -3.26
N ASP A 83 -2.49 -10.75 -3.11
CA ASP A 83 -2.95 -9.39 -2.90
C ASP A 83 -3.76 -9.34 -1.62
N VAL A 84 -3.33 -8.54 -0.66
CA VAL A 84 -4.02 -8.36 0.62
C VAL A 84 -4.27 -6.89 0.90
N LEU A 85 -5.46 -6.58 1.38
CA LEU A 85 -5.87 -5.27 1.86
C LEU A 85 -6.12 -5.34 3.37
N GLY A 86 -5.39 -4.54 4.14
CA GLY A 86 -5.63 -4.36 5.57
C GLY A 86 -6.27 -3.01 5.87
N VAL A 87 -7.11 -2.98 6.90
CA VAL A 87 -7.67 -1.75 7.47
C VAL A 87 -7.09 -1.56 8.85
N PHE A 88 -6.49 -0.39 9.08
CA PHE A 88 -5.78 -0.06 10.29
C PHE A 88 -6.41 1.13 11.00
N ASP A 89 -6.47 1.07 12.32
CA ASP A 89 -6.73 2.20 13.17
C ASP A 89 -5.41 2.91 13.50
N THR A 90 -5.37 4.21 13.21
CA THR A 90 -4.21 5.09 13.39
C THR A 90 -4.50 6.23 14.37
N GLY A 91 -5.62 6.21 15.08
CA GLY A 91 -6.06 7.30 15.95
C GLY A 91 -5.06 7.67 17.06
N ALA A 92 -4.29 6.68 17.54
CA ALA A 92 -3.26 6.91 18.54
C ALA A 92 -1.92 7.45 17.97
N ILE A 93 -1.85 7.71 16.63
CA ILE A 93 -0.64 8.16 15.93
C ILE A 93 -0.84 9.60 15.48
N ALA A 94 0.17 10.47 15.71
CA ALA A 94 0.14 11.85 15.23
C ALA A 94 -0.03 11.90 13.70
N GLU A 95 -0.83 12.83 13.18
CA GLU A 95 -1.24 12.88 11.77
C GLU A 95 -0.06 12.86 10.79
N ASN A 96 1.01 13.58 11.10
CA ASN A 96 2.22 13.63 10.26
C ASN A 96 2.98 12.30 10.22
N ASP A 97 2.84 11.46 11.24
CA ASP A 97 3.57 10.19 11.38
C ASP A 97 2.73 8.99 10.92
N ARG A 98 1.42 9.16 10.67
CA ARG A 98 0.50 8.08 10.31
C ARG A 98 0.97 7.29 9.10
N VAL A 99 1.31 7.98 8.03
CA VAL A 99 1.70 7.34 6.77
C VAL A 99 3.04 6.61 6.87
N PRO A 100 4.14 7.23 7.36
CA PRO A 100 5.40 6.52 7.57
C PRO A 100 5.24 5.30 8.48
N PHE A 101 4.51 5.46 9.59
CA PHE A 101 4.28 4.39 10.54
C PHE A 101 3.46 3.24 9.96
N LEU A 102 2.43 3.56 9.16
CA LEU A 102 1.60 2.58 8.47
C LEU A 102 2.40 1.79 7.42
N LEU A 103 3.25 2.47 6.64
CA LEU A 103 4.07 1.83 5.61
C LEU A 103 5.02 0.77 6.18
N VAL A 104 5.66 1.06 7.32
CA VAL A 104 6.62 0.13 7.93
C VAL A 104 5.91 -0.93 8.76
N ASN A 105 5.11 -0.50 9.73
CA ASN A 105 4.53 -1.43 10.70
C ASN A 105 3.29 -2.13 10.14
N GLY A 106 2.44 -1.42 9.39
CA GLY A 106 1.27 -2.00 8.73
C GLY A 106 1.66 -3.04 7.68
N ALA A 107 2.66 -2.76 6.83
CA ALA A 107 3.17 -3.74 5.89
C ALA A 107 3.77 -4.96 6.58
N SER A 108 4.50 -4.76 7.69
CA SER A 108 5.05 -5.87 8.48
C SER A 108 3.95 -6.75 9.08
N MET A 109 2.87 -6.14 9.59
CA MET A 109 1.71 -6.87 10.13
C MET A 109 0.99 -7.67 9.05
N LEU A 110 0.72 -7.05 7.87
CA LEU A 110 0.10 -7.75 6.74
C LEU A 110 0.98 -8.88 6.20
N TYR A 111 2.28 -8.64 6.13
CA TYR A 111 3.22 -9.67 5.70
C TYR A 111 3.25 -10.86 6.68
N GLY A 112 3.19 -10.60 7.99
CA GLY A 112 3.04 -11.63 9.01
C GLY A 112 1.78 -12.46 8.80
N ALA A 113 0.63 -11.81 8.58
CA ALA A 113 -0.63 -12.49 8.27
C ALA A 113 -0.54 -13.32 6.98
N LEU A 114 0.10 -12.79 5.92
CA LEU A 114 0.31 -13.55 4.68
C LEU A 114 1.19 -14.78 4.87
N ARG A 115 2.23 -14.71 5.71
CA ARG A 115 3.07 -15.88 6.02
C ARG A 115 2.23 -17.04 6.57
N GLU A 116 1.32 -16.76 7.50
CA GLU A 116 0.42 -17.75 8.09
C GLU A 116 -0.55 -18.31 7.04
N VAL A 117 -1.16 -17.45 6.24
CA VAL A 117 -2.10 -17.87 5.19
C VAL A 117 -1.41 -18.77 4.17
N LEU A 118 -0.26 -18.35 3.65
CA LEU A 118 0.48 -19.12 2.64
C LEU A 118 0.98 -20.44 3.20
N LEU A 119 1.50 -20.45 4.42
CA LEU A 119 1.89 -21.67 5.09
C LEU A 119 0.71 -22.64 5.22
N GLY A 120 -0.46 -22.14 5.68
CA GLY A 120 -1.67 -22.93 5.84
C GLY A 120 -2.21 -23.53 4.53
N ILE A 121 -2.11 -22.79 3.42
CA ILE A 121 -2.53 -23.25 2.09
C ILE A 121 -1.50 -24.28 1.54
N THR A 122 -0.21 -23.92 1.53
CA THR A 122 0.84 -24.75 0.91
C THR A 122 1.11 -26.03 1.68
N TYR A 123 0.81 -26.06 2.97
CA TYR A 123 0.86 -27.30 3.76
C TYR A 123 -0.04 -28.41 3.20
N ARG A 124 -1.10 -28.04 2.47
CA ARG A 124 -2.04 -28.97 1.82
C ARG A 124 -1.74 -29.18 0.35
N CYS A 125 -0.72 -28.53 -0.20
CA CYS A 125 -0.31 -28.67 -1.60
C CYS A 125 0.67 -29.84 -1.77
N MET A 126 0.79 -30.33 -3.00
CA MET A 126 1.55 -31.55 -3.33
C MET A 126 3.07 -31.44 -3.07
N HIS A 127 3.64 -30.24 -3.10
CA HIS A 127 5.09 -30.03 -2.89
C HIS A 127 5.45 -29.61 -1.47
N GLY A 128 4.48 -29.54 -0.56
CA GLY A 128 4.69 -29.21 0.84
C GLY A 128 4.71 -27.72 1.17
N PRO A 129 4.99 -27.37 2.43
CA PRO A 129 4.80 -26.04 2.97
C PRO A 129 5.86 -25.05 2.51
N VAL A 130 5.42 -23.80 2.28
CA VAL A 130 6.28 -22.65 2.03
C VAL A 130 6.19 -21.69 3.21
N MET A 131 7.32 -21.43 3.85
CA MET A 131 7.46 -20.40 4.87
C MET A 131 8.18 -19.20 4.29
N LEU A 132 7.48 -18.09 4.06
CA LEU A 132 8.09 -16.87 3.55
C LEU A 132 9.24 -16.38 4.45
N PRO A 133 10.35 -15.87 3.89
CA PRO A 133 11.46 -15.34 4.65
C PRO A 133 11.04 -14.10 5.45
N SER A 134 11.81 -13.76 6.48
CA SER A 134 11.62 -12.48 7.18
C SER A 134 12.09 -11.33 6.30
N VAL A 135 11.30 -10.25 6.24
CA VAL A 135 11.61 -9.05 5.46
C VAL A 135 11.48 -7.80 6.31
N HIS A 136 12.18 -6.73 5.92
CA HIS A 136 12.12 -5.43 6.57
C HIS A 136 11.58 -4.38 5.61
N PHE A 137 10.54 -3.66 6.02
CA PHE A 137 9.89 -2.61 5.24
C PHE A 137 10.43 -1.19 5.50
N VAL A 138 11.53 -1.04 6.24
CA VAL A 138 12.13 0.27 6.58
C VAL A 138 12.48 1.12 5.34
N ARG A 139 12.75 0.50 4.20
CA ARG A 139 13.01 1.23 2.94
C ARG A 139 11.79 1.98 2.44
N LEU A 140 10.58 1.47 2.66
CA LEU A 140 9.34 2.12 2.22
C LEU A 140 9.15 3.51 2.83
N GLU A 141 9.50 3.68 4.10
CA GLU A 141 9.48 4.98 4.77
C GLU A 141 10.44 5.96 4.10
N LYS A 142 11.69 5.52 3.84
CA LYS A 142 12.70 6.36 3.20
C LYS A 142 12.30 6.79 1.79
N ASP A 143 11.78 5.87 1.00
CA ASP A 143 11.32 6.12 -0.37
C ASP A 143 10.10 7.07 -0.37
N TYR A 144 9.19 6.91 0.58
CA TYR A 144 8.05 7.80 0.78
C TYR A 144 8.50 9.21 1.15
N LEU A 145 9.39 9.37 2.12
CA LEU A 145 9.90 10.67 2.55
C LEU A 145 10.69 11.35 1.43
N ALA A 146 11.49 10.58 0.67
CA ALA A 146 12.22 11.09 -0.49
C ALA A 146 11.25 11.58 -1.59
N SER A 147 10.17 10.85 -1.88
CA SER A 147 9.16 11.24 -2.87
C SER A 147 8.44 12.54 -2.48
N ARG A 148 8.17 12.77 -1.20
CA ARG A 148 7.57 14.01 -0.71
C ARG A 148 8.54 15.20 -0.77
N ALA A 149 9.82 14.99 -0.57
CA ALA A 149 10.83 16.04 -0.66
C ALA A 149 11.03 16.54 -2.09
N VAL A 150 10.81 15.68 -3.10
CA VAL A 150 10.93 16.02 -4.54
C VAL A 150 9.67 16.69 -5.09
N THR A 151 8.51 16.56 -4.46
CA THR A 151 7.26 17.19 -4.90
C THR A 151 6.99 18.46 -4.10
N PRO A 152 7.49 19.65 -4.49
CA PRO A 152 7.11 20.90 -3.84
C PRO A 152 5.61 21.12 -4.09
N ASP A 153 4.92 21.37 -3.00
CA ASP A 153 3.51 21.66 -2.76
C ASP A 153 2.75 22.27 -3.98
N ASN A 154 2.39 21.44 -4.95
CA ASN A 154 1.58 21.84 -6.12
C ASN A 154 0.14 22.21 -5.70
N ASN A 155 -0.24 21.95 -4.46
CA ASN A 155 -1.56 22.26 -3.91
C ASN A 155 -1.71 23.77 -3.58
N LYS A 156 -0.61 24.51 -3.35
CA LYS A 156 -0.64 25.97 -3.20
C LYS A 156 -0.90 26.70 -4.52
N ALA A 157 -0.37 26.16 -5.63
CA ALA A 157 -0.59 26.75 -6.96
C ALA A 157 -2.03 26.52 -7.43
N SER A 158 -2.60 25.36 -7.18
CA SER A 158 -3.99 25.04 -7.50
C SER A 158 -4.99 25.85 -6.65
N ARG A 159 -4.76 26.03 -5.36
CA ARG A 159 -5.58 26.91 -4.50
C ARG A 159 -5.50 28.38 -4.87
N ARG A 160 -4.34 28.88 -5.32
CA ARG A 160 -4.19 30.26 -5.83
C ARG A 160 -4.95 30.47 -7.15
N ARG A 161 -4.93 29.49 -8.07
CA ARG A 161 -5.70 29.55 -9.32
C ARG A 161 -7.21 29.48 -9.06
N ALA A 162 -7.68 28.64 -8.15
CA ALA A 162 -9.09 28.57 -7.77
C ALA A 162 -9.58 29.88 -7.12
N LYS A 163 -8.75 30.54 -6.29
CA LYS A 163 -9.09 31.81 -5.67
C LYS A 163 -9.09 32.98 -6.67
N ALA A 164 -8.23 32.95 -7.69
CA ALA A 164 -8.22 33.96 -8.77
C ALA A 164 -9.41 33.82 -9.72
N ALA A 165 -9.94 32.59 -9.91
CA ALA A 165 -11.13 32.34 -10.74
C ALA A 165 -12.45 32.77 -10.08
N LEU A 166 -12.46 33.03 -8.78
CA LEU A 166 -13.64 33.48 -8.00
C LEU A 166 -13.74 35.01 -7.86
N THR A 167 -12.80 35.78 -8.46
CA THR A 167 -12.90 37.23 -8.46
C THR A 167 -13.85 37.63 -9.59
N PRO A 168 -15.00 38.29 -9.30
CA PRO A 168 -15.93 38.72 -10.35
C PRO A 168 -15.26 39.74 -11.27
N PRO A 169 -15.59 39.76 -12.57
CA PRO A 169 -15.06 40.74 -13.49
C PRO A 169 -15.44 42.17 -13.06
N PRO A 170 -14.59 43.17 -13.29
CA PRO A 170 -14.91 44.56 -12.99
C PRO A 170 -16.17 44.99 -13.76
N PRO A 171 -17.01 45.88 -13.17
CA PRO A 171 -18.22 46.36 -13.84
C PRO A 171 -17.84 47.09 -15.17
N PRO A 172 -18.69 46.99 -16.19
CA PRO A 172 -18.42 47.64 -17.48
C PRO A 172 -18.33 49.15 -17.28
N THR A 173 -17.31 49.75 -17.87
CA THR A 173 -17.11 51.21 -17.90
C THR A 173 -18.30 51.85 -18.61
N PRO A 174 -18.96 52.89 -18.04
CA PRO A 174 -20.06 53.56 -18.71
C PRO A 174 -19.62 54.15 -20.04
N ALA A 175 -20.40 53.91 -21.08
CA ALA A 175 -20.17 54.44 -22.41
C ALA A 175 -20.16 55.98 -22.36
N TYR A 176 -19.09 56.60 -22.86
CA TYR A 176 -18.99 58.06 -23.02
C TYR A 176 -19.94 58.49 -24.15
N THR A 177 -20.96 59.30 -23.80
CA THR A 177 -21.84 59.95 -24.78
C THR A 177 -21.23 61.32 -25.07
N PRO A 178 -20.83 61.64 -26.32
CA PRO A 178 -20.32 63.01 -26.67
C PRO A 178 -21.51 63.98 -26.60
N PRO A 179 -21.23 65.27 -26.18
CA PRO A 179 -22.25 66.32 -26.20
C PRO A 179 -22.65 66.70 -27.64
N GLU A 180 -23.98 66.75 -27.85
CA GLU A 180 -24.52 67.28 -29.10
C GLU A 180 -24.06 68.75 -29.31
N ALA A 181 -23.49 69.02 -30.48
CA ALA A 181 -23.18 70.34 -30.92
C ALA A 181 -24.45 71.08 -31.34
N GLY A 182 -24.81 72.21 -30.62
CA GLY A 182 -25.79 73.16 -30.98
C GLY A 182 -25.13 74.33 -31.71
#